data_dd3b5284976fe2d97f1fd3e15710a1bd
#
_entry.id   dd3b5284976fe2d97f1fd3e15710a1bd
#
_cell.length_a   1.000
_cell.length_b   1.000
_cell.length_c   1.000
_cell.angle_alpha   90.00
_cell.angle_beta   90.00
_cell.angle_gamma   90.00
#
_symmetry.space_group_name_H-M   'P 1'
#
loop_
_entity.id
_entity.type
_entity.pdbx_description
1 polymer ?
#
loop_
_entity_poly.entity_id
_entity_poly.type
_entity_poly.pdbx_seq_one_letter_code
_entity_poly.pdbx_strand_id
1 'polypeptide(L)'
;RHLCLRTDAFIAHVDEYLFVVGRGEFLHLILAPLLILYFQLGITGAAVATLISQCFGCAMLFRMTHKGENIRIRLSNFTPTRAFAKEIIFGGTPSLSRQGLGSIATLMLNVAAGAFGDAAIAGMSIVTRISFFTYAMVIGLGQGFQPLCGFCYGAKLYDRVKEAYFFCIKCGTVFLGVCALLGFIFSTSIISIFRDDAAVVAVGSVALRWQVLSFPLIASIVLTNMLMQTIRKPVRANIVAAARSGLFFIPLIFILPYFFGLLGVEMCQMWADCCSFAVAVP
;
A
#
# COMPACT_ATOMS: atom_id res chain seq x y z
N ARG A 1 8.28 -4.65 35.52
CA ARG A 1 7.27 -5.75 35.50
C ARG A 1 5.89 -5.29 34.96
N HIS A 2 5.36 -4.14 35.41
CA HIS A 2 4.07 -3.62 34.90
C HIS A 2 4.09 -3.22 33.42
N LEU A 3 5.23 -2.82 32.88
CA LEU A 3 5.38 -2.47 31.46
C LEU A 3 5.35 -3.71 30.57
N CYS A 4 5.95 -4.83 31.00
CA CYS A 4 5.94 -6.10 30.29
C CYS A 4 4.52 -6.69 30.17
N LEU A 5 3.75 -6.70 31.27
CA LEU A 5 2.36 -7.18 31.29
C LEU A 5 1.44 -6.34 30.37
N ARG A 6 1.69 -5.03 30.23
CA ARG A 6 0.96 -4.18 29.27
C ARG A 6 1.34 -4.46 27.82
N THR A 7 2.58 -4.82 27.58
CA THR A 7 3.06 -5.18 26.22
C THR A 7 2.46 -6.52 25.77
N ASP A 8 2.42 -7.50 26.67
CA ASP A 8 1.86 -8.82 26.36
C ASP A 8 0.34 -8.75 26.11
N ALA A 9 -0.39 -7.94 26.90
CA ALA A 9 -1.82 -7.69 26.68
C ALA A 9 -2.06 -6.93 25.36
N PHE A 10 -1.17 -5.98 24.99
CA PHE A 10 -1.26 -5.26 23.73
C PHE A 10 -0.98 -6.18 22.52
N ILE A 11 0.05 -7.04 22.62
CA ILE A 11 0.38 -8.01 21.57
C ILE A 11 -0.78 -8.99 21.39
N ALA A 12 -1.35 -9.53 22.48
CA ALA A 12 -2.49 -10.41 22.41
C ALA A 12 -3.72 -9.77 21.73
N HIS A 13 -3.97 -8.48 21.97
CA HIS A 13 -5.05 -7.75 21.28
C HIS A 13 -4.74 -7.47 19.80
N VAL A 14 -3.49 -7.21 19.45
CA VAL A 14 -3.08 -7.06 18.04
C VAL A 14 -3.22 -8.39 17.30
N ASP A 15 -2.83 -9.50 17.90
CA ASP A 15 -2.99 -10.83 17.32
C ASP A 15 -4.47 -11.19 17.11
N GLU A 16 -5.32 -10.89 18.09
CA GLU A 16 -6.76 -11.10 17.98
C GLU A 16 -7.39 -10.23 16.88
N TYR A 17 -6.95 -8.98 16.75
CA TYR A 17 -7.39 -8.06 15.70
C TYR A 17 -6.96 -8.55 14.30
N LEU A 18 -5.70 -8.94 14.14
CA LEU A 18 -5.17 -9.49 12.88
C LEU A 18 -5.88 -10.78 12.49
N PHE A 19 -6.19 -11.62 13.47
CA PHE A 19 -6.93 -12.87 13.27
C PHE A 19 -8.37 -12.64 12.79
N VAL A 20 -9.03 -11.59 13.28
CA VAL A 20 -10.40 -11.24 12.87
C VAL A 20 -10.42 -10.64 11.46
N VAL A 21 -9.50 -9.72 11.15
CA VAL A 21 -9.37 -9.14 9.81
C VAL A 21 -9.04 -10.24 8.79
N GLY A 22 -8.07 -11.11 9.12
CA GLY A 22 -7.71 -12.24 8.28
C GLY A 22 -8.86 -13.20 7.98
N ARG A 23 -9.81 -13.40 8.91
CA ARG A 23 -11.02 -14.21 8.67
C ARG A 23 -11.96 -13.59 7.63
N GLY A 24 -12.10 -12.28 7.59
CA GLY A 24 -12.89 -11.60 6.56
C GLY A 24 -12.30 -11.81 5.16
N GLU A 25 -10.98 -11.64 5.03
CA GLU A 25 -10.27 -11.88 3.78
C GLU A 25 -10.29 -13.36 3.36
N PHE A 26 -10.15 -14.28 4.32
CA PHE A 26 -10.24 -15.71 4.06
C PHE A 26 -11.66 -16.11 3.59
N LEU A 27 -12.69 -15.53 4.20
CA LEU A 27 -14.08 -15.71 3.75
C LEU A 27 -14.26 -15.23 2.30
N HIS A 28 -13.68 -14.08 1.94
CA HIS A 28 -13.71 -13.58 0.56
C HIS A 28 -13.02 -14.55 -0.41
N LEU A 29 -11.86 -15.11 -0.02
CA LEU A 29 -11.11 -16.05 -0.84
C LEU A 29 -11.91 -17.31 -1.19
N ILE A 30 -12.78 -17.77 -0.28
CA ILE A 30 -13.66 -18.94 -0.48
C ILE A 30 -14.92 -18.52 -1.24
N LEU A 31 -15.53 -17.42 -0.84
CA LEU A 31 -16.85 -17.01 -1.33
C LEU A 31 -16.80 -16.51 -2.78
N ALA A 32 -15.71 -15.84 -3.18
CA ALA A 32 -15.57 -15.31 -4.53
C ALA A 32 -15.55 -16.43 -5.59
N PRO A 33 -14.71 -17.47 -5.53
CA PRO A 33 -14.76 -18.58 -6.49
C PRO A 33 -16.11 -19.31 -6.46
N LEU A 34 -16.69 -19.51 -5.27
CA LEU A 34 -17.97 -20.17 -5.12
C LEU A 34 -19.09 -19.44 -5.87
N LEU A 35 -19.20 -18.14 -5.67
CA LEU A 35 -20.26 -17.33 -6.29
C LEU A 35 -20.01 -17.08 -7.80
N ILE A 36 -18.74 -16.97 -8.21
CA ILE A 36 -18.39 -16.74 -9.61
C ILE A 36 -18.52 -18.02 -10.43
N LEU A 37 -17.91 -19.13 -9.96
CA LEU A 37 -17.74 -20.34 -10.74
C LEU A 37 -18.90 -21.33 -10.51
N TYR A 38 -19.29 -21.59 -9.28
CA TYR A 38 -20.32 -22.58 -8.96
C TYR A 38 -21.73 -22.01 -9.22
N PHE A 39 -22.01 -20.82 -8.67
CA PHE A 39 -23.32 -20.17 -8.88
C PHE A 39 -23.38 -19.37 -10.21
N GLN A 40 -22.29 -19.28 -10.97
CA GLN A 40 -22.20 -18.62 -12.26
C GLN A 40 -22.70 -17.17 -12.28
N LEU A 41 -22.62 -16.47 -11.15
CA LEU A 41 -23.07 -15.09 -11.02
C LEU A 41 -22.10 -14.06 -11.65
N GLY A 42 -20.96 -14.50 -12.19
CA GLY A 42 -19.98 -13.63 -12.85
C GLY A 42 -19.54 -12.44 -12.00
N ILE A 43 -19.59 -11.24 -12.57
CA ILE A 43 -19.16 -9.99 -11.89
C ILE A 43 -20.04 -9.68 -10.67
N THR A 44 -21.34 -9.98 -10.73
CA THR A 44 -22.27 -9.80 -9.60
C THR A 44 -21.88 -10.69 -8.42
N GLY A 45 -21.46 -11.93 -8.69
CA GLY A 45 -20.94 -12.85 -7.67
C GLY A 45 -19.70 -12.31 -6.95
N ALA A 46 -18.75 -11.71 -7.70
CA ALA A 46 -17.60 -11.06 -7.12
C ALA A 46 -17.97 -9.89 -6.19
N ALA A 47 -18.90 -9.04 -6.61
CA ALA A 47 -19.37 -7.90 -5.82
C ALA A 47 -20.08 -8.36 -4.53
N VAL A 48 -20.94 -9.37 -4.62
CA VAL A 48 -21.64 -9.94 -3.46
C VAL A 48 -20.66 -10.61 -2.48
N ALA A 49 -19.66 -11.36 -2.98
CA ALA A 49 -18.62 -11.94 -2.15
C ALA A 49 -17.87 -10.87 -1.34
N THR A 50 -17.48 -9.78 -2.00
CA THR A 50 -16.81 -8.65 -1.36
C THR A 50 -17.69 -8.02 -0.29
N LEU A 51 -18.95 -7.75 -0.59
CA LEU A 51 -19.89 -7.14 0.35
C LEU A 51 -20.10 -8.01 1.59
N ILE A 52 -20.36 -9.31 1.41
CA ILE A 52 -20.55 -10.24 2.53
C ILE A 52 -19.31 -10.31 3.41
N SER A 53 -18.12 -10.41 2.81
CA SER A 53 -16.86 -10.52 3.54
C SER A 53 -16.54 -9.25 4.34
N GLN A 54 -16.79 -8.07 3.75
CA GLN A 54 -16.62 -6.79 4.45
C GLN A 54 -17.64 -6.59 5.58
N CYS A 55 -18.90 -6.95 5.35
CA CYS A 55 -19.93 -6.93 6.40
C CYS A 55 -19.57 -7.87 7.56
N PHE A 56 -19.09 -9.07 7.25
CA PHE A 56 -18.64 -10.03 8.26
C PHE A 56 -17.45 -9.47 9.06
N GLY A 57 -16.42 -8.94 8.39
CA GLY A 57 -15.29 -8.30 9.04
C GLY A 57 -15.72 -7.13 9.94
N CYS A 58 -16.61 -6.27 9.45
CA CYS A 58 -17.16 -5.16 10.21
C CYS A 58 -17.93 -5.64 11.45
N ALA A 59 -18.79 -6.64 11.32
CA ALA A 59 -19.55 -7.21 12.44
C ALA A 59 -18.64 -7.82 13.51
N MET A 60 -17.57 -8.52 13.08
CA MET A 60 -16.57 -9.07 14.00
C MET A 60 -15.81 -7.98 14.74
N LEU A 61 -15.38 -6.91 14.06
CA LEU A 61 -14.73 -5.76 14.68
C LEU A 61 -15.64 -5.06 15.69
N PHE A 62 -16.91 -4.85 15.34
CA PHE A 62 -17.90 -4.32 16.29
C PHE A 62 -18.04 -5.20 17.54
N ARG A 63 -18.08 -6.54 17.37
CA ARG A 63 -18.16 -7.46 18.49
C ARG A 63 -16.92 -7.38 19.40
N MET A 64 -15.72 -7.20 18.81
CA MET A 64 -14.49 -7.03 19.58
C MET A 64 -14.47 -5.71 20.35
N THR A 65 -14.88 -4.60 19.74
CA THR A 65 -14.95 -3.30 20.44
C THR A 65 -15.96 -3.31 21.59
N HIS A 66 -17.03 -4.11 21.48
CA HIS A 66 -17.98 -4.30 22.59
C HIS A 66 -17.44 -5.13 23.75
N LYS A 67 -16.58 -6.12 23.46
CA LYS A 67 -15.96 -6.98 24.47
C LYS A 67 -14.66 -6.41 25.05
N GLY A 68 -13.97 -5.54 24.28
CA GLY A 68 -12.70 -4.95 24.68
C GLY A 68 -12.86 -3.84 25.73
N GLU A 69 -11.88 -3.72 26.64
CA GLU A 69 -11.88 -2.69 27.67
C GLU A 69 -11.34 -1.34 27.20
N ASN A 70 -10.63 -1.30 26.05
CA ASN A 70 -9.87 -0.12 25.62
C ASN A 70 -10.70 0.93 24.87
N ILE A 71 -11.57 0.51 23.94
CA ILE A 71 -12.37 1.45 23.13
C ILE A 71 -13.80 0.91 23.03
N ARG A 72 -14.76 1.67 23.60
CA ARG A 72 -16.19 1.36 23.46
C ARG A 72 -16.83 2.39 22.55
N ILE A 73 -17.33 1.95 21.41
CA ILE A 73 -18.10 2.80 20.50
C ILE A 73 -19.52 2.94 21.08
N ARG A 74 -19.84 4.15 21.57
CA ARG A 74 -21.17 4.51 22.07
C ARG A 74 -21.66 5.72 21.29
N LEU A 75 -22.87 5.67 20.78
CA LEU A 75 -23.51 6.80 20.09
C LEU A 75 -23.65 8.02 21.01
N SER A 76 -23.77 7.80 22.32
CA SER A 76 -23.78 8.86 23.32
C SER A 76 -22.50 9.69 23.41
N ASN A 77 -21.37 9.14 22.94
CA ASN A 77 -20.07 9.82 22.92
C ASN A 77 -19.84 10.61 21.62
N PHE A 78 -20.82 10.62 20.72
CA PHE A 78 -20.74 11.37 19.47
C PHE A 78 -20.90 12.87 19.73
N THR A 79 -19.78 13.58 19.78
CA THR A 79 -19.72 15.04 19.94
C THR A 79 -19.10 15.66 18.70
N PRO A 80 -19.91 16.10 17.70
CA PRO A 80 -19.39 16.68 16.48
C PRO A 80 -18.91 18.12 16.74
N THR A 81 -17.66 18.27 17.15
CA THR A 81 -17.02 19.58 17.32
C THR A 81 -16.06 19.86 16.16
N ARG A 82 -15.90 21.14 15.81
CA ARG A 82 -14.95 21.57 14.78
C ARG A 82 -13.53 21.13 15.08
N ALA A 83 -13.15 21.02 16.34
CA ALA A 83 -11.83 20.57 16.78
C ALA A 83 -11.61 19.10 16.39
N PHE A 84 -12.55 18.19 16.70
CA PHE A 84 -12.47 16.79 16.33
C PHE A 84 -12.50 16.59 14.81
N ALA A 85 -13.35 17.33 14.08
CA ALA A 85 -13.36 17.29 12.63
C ALA A 85 -11.99 17.66 12.03
N LYS A 86 -11.34 18.70 12.56
CA LYS A 86 -10.01 19.11 12.16
C LYS A 86 -8.96 18.02 12.44
N GLU A 87 -8.98 17.37 13.59
CA GLU A 87 -8.06 16.28 13.92
C GLU A 87 -8.25 15.06 13.01
N ILE A 88 -9.50 14.68 12.72
CA ILE A 88 -9.81 13.57 11.81
C ILE A 88 -9.31 13.88 10.40
N ILE A 89 -9.59 15.07 9.88
CA ILE A 89 -9.12 15.50 8.55
C ILE A 89 -7.59 15.50 8.52
N PHE A 90 -6.93 16.11 9.51
CA PHE A 90 -5.47 16.18 9.57
C PHE A 90 -4.82 14.81 9.66
N GLY A 91 -5.39 13.88 10.44
CA GLY A 91 -4.89 12.52 10.57
C GLY A 91 -5.13 11.65 9.34
N GLY A 92 -6.27 11.88 8.64
CA GLY A 92 -6.64 11.12 7.44
C GLY A 92 -6.03 11.62 6.14
N THR A 93 -5.66 12.91 6.07
CA THR A 93 -5.12 13.55 4.85
C THR A 93 -3.94 12.79 4.22
N PRO A 94 -2.93 12.26 4.94
CA PRO A 94 -1.83 11.54 4.31
C PRO A 94 -2.27 10.27 3.59
N SER A 95 -3.24 9.55 4.15
CA SER A 95 -3.79 8.34 3.53
C SER A 95 -4.65 8.68 2.32
N LEU A 96 -5.45 9.75 2.42
CA LEU A 96 -6.25 10.26 1.30
C LEU A 96 -5.36 10.74 0.16
N SER A 97 -4.31 11.51 0.44
CA SER A 97 -3.34 11.98 -0.56
C SER A 97 -2.65 10.82 -1.25
N ARG A 98 -2.21 9.81 -0.50
CA ARG A 98 -1.57 8.63 -1.08
C ARG A 98 -2.49 7.88 -2.02
N GLN A 99 -3.73 7.64 -1.62
CA GLN A 99 -4.70 6.86 -2.39
C GLN A 99 -5.25 7.67 -3.58
N GLY A 100 -5.62 8.92 -3.35
CA GLY A 100 -6.16 9.79 -4.40
C GLY A 100 -5.14 10.10 -5.50
N LEU A 101 -3.92 10.49 -5.11
CA LEU A 101 -2.84 10.73 -6.08
C LEU A 101 -2.42 9.44 -6.80
N GLY A 102 -2.48 8.28 -6.13
CA GLY A 102 -2.24 6.98 -6.77
C GLY A 102 -3.25 6.68 -7.87
N SER A 103 -4.53 6.99 -7.64
CA SER A 103 -5.58 6.82 -8.66
C SER A 103 -5.37 7.77 -9.85
N ILE A 104 -5.03 9.03 -9.58
CA ILE A 104 -4.71 10.02 -10.64
C ILE A 104 -3.48 9.58 -11.42
N ALA A 105 -2.42 9.12 -10.74
CA ALA A 105 -1.21 8.61 -11.38
C ALA A 105 -1.49 7.44 -12.33
N THR A 106 -2.32 6.49 -11.90
CA THR A 106 -2.73 5.35 -12.75
C THR A 106 -3.51 5.82 -13.98
N LEU A 107 -4.41 6.80 -13.82
CA LEU A 107 -5.13 7.38 -14.95
C LEU A 107 -4.17 8.04 -15.94
N MET A 108 -3.23 8.86 -15.45
CA MET A 108 -2.23 9.54 -16.29
C MET A 108 -1.31 8.53 -16.99
N LEU A 109 -0.92 7.46 -16.30
CA LEU A 109 -0.13 6.37 -16.89
C LEU A 109 -0.87 5.71 -18.05
N ASN A 110 -2.15 5.40 -17.88
CA ASN A 110 -2.95 4.77 -18.94
C ASN A 110 -3.14 5.71 -20.13
N VAL A 111 -3.34 7.01 -19.89
CA VAL A 111 -3.43 8.02 -20.97
C VAL A 111 -2.10 8.13 -21.72
N ALA A 112 -0.98 8.20 -21.01
CA ALA A 112 0.34 8.30 -21.64
C ALA A 112 0.71 7.00 -22.41
N ALA A 113 0.44 5.82 -21.85
CA ALA A 113 0.65 4.55 -22.53
C ALA A 113 -0.25 4.39 -23.76
N GLY A 114 -1.48 4.94 -23.70
CA GLY A 114 -2.45 4.89 -24.80
C GLY A 114 -1.97 5.56 -26.08
N ALA A 115 -1.11 6.56 -25.98
CA ALA A 115 -0.48 7.18 -27.16
C ALA A 115 0.43 6.23 -27.95
N PHE A 116 0.87 5.13 -27.33
CA PHE A 116 1.75 4.11 -27.93
C PHE A 116 1.03 2.81 -28.31
N GLY A 117 -0.30 2.78 -28.17
CA GLY A 117 -1.15 1.65 -28.57
C GLY A 117 -1.58 0.73 -27.44
N ASP A 118 -2.47 -0.22 -27.76
CA ASP A 118 -3.11 -1.11 -26.80
C ASP A 118 -2.14 -2.06 -26.09
N ALA A 119 -1.07 -2.47 -26.79
CA ALA A 119 -0.03 -3.33 -26.22
C ALA A 119 0.72 -2.61 -25.06
N ALA A 120 0.95 -1.30 -25.20
CA ALA A 120 1.57 -0.51 -24.15
C ALA A 120 0.65 -0.36 -22.94
N ILE A 121 -0.64 -0.10 -23.13
CA ILE A 121 -1.63 -0.05 -22.03
C ILE A 121 -1.67 -1.40 -21.30
N ALA A 122 -1.77 -2.50 -22.04
CA ALA A 122 -1.83 -3.84 -21.45
C ALA A 122 -0.55 -4.19 -20.68
N GLY A 123 0.62 -3.94 -21.25
CA GLY A 123 1.92 -4.17 -20.60
C GLY A 123 2.07 -3.36 -19.32
N MET A 124 1.81 -2.05 -19.36
CA MET A 124 1.88 -1.17 -18.18
C MET A 124 0.85 -1.54 -17.12
N SER A 125 -0.35 -1.98 -17.51
CA SER A 125 -1.37 -2.45 -16.56
C SER A 125 -0.93 -3.70 -15.80
N ILE A 126 -0.28 -4.66 -16.48
CA ILE A 126 0.27 -5.85 -15.84
C ILE A 126 1.39 -5.47 -14.85
N VAL A 127 2.33 -4.61 -15.27
CA VAL A 127 3.42 -4.12 -14.42
C VAL A 127 2.87 -3.40 -13.18
N THR A 128 1.84 -2.59 -13.34
CA THR A 128 1.17 -1.89 -12.22
C THR A 128 0.57 -2.88 -11.23
N ARG A 129 -0.06 -3.97 -11.68
CA ARG A 129 -0.62 -5.02 -10.80
C ARG A 129 0.48 -5.76 -10.02
N ILE A 130 1.57 -6.12 -10.67
CA ILE A 130 2.73 -6.78 -10.04
C ILE A 130 3.34 -5.84 -8.98
N SER A 131 3.54 -4.58 -9.34
CA SER A 131 4.05 -3.56 -8.44
C SER A 131 3.13 -3.33 -7.24
N PHE A 132 1.82 -3.30 -7.46
CA PHE A 132 0.83 -3.16 -6.39
C PHE A 132 0.86 -4.33 -5.41
N PHE A 133 0.97 -5.56 -5.91
CA PHE A 133 1.10 -6.75 -5.06
C PHE A 133 2.35 -6.66 -4.17
N THR A 134 3.49 -6.33 -4.76
CA THR A 134 4.75 -6.19 -4.03
C THR A 134 4.69 -5.04 -3.01
N TYR A 135 4.06 -3.92 -3.38
CA TYR A 135 3.84 -2.77 -2.53
C TYR A 135 2.90 -3.07 -1.35
N ALA A 136 1.85 -3.87 -1.57
CA ALA A 136 0.91 -4.28 -0.53
C ALA A 136 1.60 -5.03 0.62
N MET A 137 2.62 -5.85 0.32
CA MET A 137 3.43 -6.54 1.33
C MET A 137 4.14 -5.55 2.27
N VAL A 138 4.71 -4.48 1.72
CA VAL A 138 5.38 -3.46 2.53
C VAL A 138 4.39 -2.61 3.31
N ILE A 139 3.21 -2.35 2.75
CA ILE A 139 2.13 -1.70 3.50
C ILE A 139 1.73 -2.56 4.72
N GLY A 140 1.60 -3.89 4.54
CA GLY A 140 1.32 -4.82 5.64
C GLY A 140 2.38 -4.76 6.74
N LEU A 141 3.66 -4.78 6.36
CA LEU A 141 4.77 -4.60 7.31
C LEU A 141 4.67 -3.26 8.05
N GLY A 142 4.37 -2.20 7.34
CA GLY A 142 4.22 -0.86 7.91
C GLY A 142 3.00 -0.73 8.83
N GLN A 143 1.90 -1.38 8.52
CA GLN A 143 0.71 -1.43 9.40
C GLN A 143 1.00 -2.17 10.71
N GLY A 144 1.81 -3.24 10.67
CA GLY A 144 2.31 -3.90 11.88
C GLY A 144 3.27 -3.02 12.69
N PHE A 145 4.09 -2.20 12.02
CA PHE A 145 5.00 -1.26 12.67
C PHE A 145 4.26 -0.10 13.39
N GLN A 146 3.16 0.42 12.82
CA GLN A 146 2.46 1.60 13.34
C GLN A 146 1.99 1.46 14.81
N PRO A 147 1.32 0.36 15.23
CA PRO A 147 0.91 0.20 16.62
C PRO A 147 2.08 0.17 17.59
N LEU A 148 3.15 -0.56 17.23
CA LEU A 148 4.37 -0.64 18.04
C LEU A 148 5.03 0.74 18.18
N CYS A 149 5.17 1.46 17.06
CA CYS A 149 5.70 2.81 17.04
C CYS A 149 4.87 3.76 17.90
N GLY A 150 3.53 3.73 17.77
CA GLY A 150 2.62 4.59 18.52
C GLY A 150 2.72 4.35 20.03
N PHE A 151 2.78 3.08 20.46
CA PHE A 151 2.96 2.72 21.86
C PHE A 151 4.32 3.18 22.41
N CYS A 152 5.41 2.85 21.72
CA CYS A 152 6.75 3.23 22.16
C CYS A 152 6.95 4.76 22.16
N TYR A 153 6.40 5.46 21.17
CA TYR A 153 6.47 6.91 21.10
C TYR A 153 5.68 7.58 22.23
N GLY A 154 4.47 7.09 22.53
CA GLY A 154 3.66 7.55 23.67
C GLY A 154 4.33 7.29 25.02
N ALA A 155 5.06 6.20 25.15
CA ALA A 155 5.87 5.87 26.34
C ALA A 155 7.23 6.59 26.39
N LYS A 156 7.55 7.46 25.42
CA LYS A 156 8.83 8.18 25.27
C LYS A 156 10.06 7.27 25.10
N LEU A 157 9.87 6.05 24.63
CA LEU A 157 10.92 5.05 24.35
C LEU A 157 11.45 5.23 22.92
N TYR A 158 12.08 6.36 22.64
CA TYR A 158 12.50 6.74 21.28
C TYR A 158 13.56 5.81 20.67
N ASP A 159 14.41 5.21 21.49
CA ASP A 159 15.43 4.27 20.99
C ASP A 159 14.79 2.99 20.44
N ARG A 160 13.73 2.50 21.10
CA ARG A 160 12.96 1.36 20.60
C ARG A 160 12.19 1.69 19.30
N VAL A 161 11.71 2.92 19.17
CA VAL A 161 11.08 3.37 17.89
C VAL A 161 12.11 3.33 16.76
N LYS A 162 13.33 3.82 17.01
CA LYS A 162 14.43 3.79 16.02
C LYS A 162 14.81 2.36 15.65
N GLU A 163 15.00 1.50 16.65
CA GLU A 163 15.36 0.10 16.45
C GLU A 163 14.32 -0.64 15.60
N ALA A 164 13.04 -0.52 15.96
CA ALA A 164 11.92 -1.10 15.21
C ALA A 164 11.83 -0.55 13.78
N TYR A 165 12.04 0.76 13.61
CA TYR A 165 12.02 1.41 12.31
C TYR A 165 13.12 0.89 11.39
N PHE A 166 14.36 0.85 11.86
CA PHE A 166 15.48 0.33 11.06
C PHE A 166 15.38 -1.17 10.81
N PHE A 167 14.85 -1.93 11.77
CA PHE A 167 14.57 -3.34 11.58
C PHE A 167 13.56 -3.56 10.46
N CYS A 168 12.43 -2.85 10.48
CA CYS A 168 11.42 -2.94 9.44
C CYS A 168 11.94 -2.49 8.07
N ILE A 169 12.76 -1.43 8.01
CA ILE A 169 13.40 -1.01 6.76
C ILE A 169 14.31 -2.13 6.23
N LYS A 170 15.17 -2.70 7.05
CA LYS A 170 16.06 -3.79 6.62
C LYS A 170 15.28 -4.99 6.09
N CYS A 171 14.28 -5.46 6.85
CA CYS A 171 13.44 -6.57 6.42
C CYS A 171 12.70 -6.26 5.11
N GLY A 172 12.08 -5.08 5.01
CA GLY A 172 11.37 -4.65 3.81
C GLY A 172 12.30 -4.49 2.60
N THR A 173 13.48 -3.89 2.78
CA THR A 173 14.46 -3.71 1.70
C THR A 173 15.03 -5.04 1.22
N VAL A 174 15.36 -5.97 2.13
CA VAL A 174 15.83 -7.31 1.75
C VAL A 174 14.76 -8.07 0.99
N PHE A 175 13.52 -8.07 1.50
CA PHE A 175 12.41 -8.72 0.83
C PHE A 175 12.15 -8.15 -0.57
N LEU A 176 12.06 -6.81 -0.68
CA LEU A 176 11.88 -6.13 -1.96
C LEU A 176 13.08 -6.29 -2.89
N GLY A 177 14.29 -6.39 -2.35
CA GLY A 177 15.49 -6.69 -3.12
C GLY A 177 15.46 -8.08 -3.76
N VAL A 178 14.98 -9.09 -3.02
CA VAL A 178 14.76 -10.44 -3.57
C VAL A 178 13.68 -10.40 -4.64
N CYS A 179 12.55 -9.73 -4.39
CA CYS A 179 11.49 -9.56 -5.39
C CYS A 179 12.00 -8.81 -6.64
N ALA A 180 12.86 -7.81 -6.45
CA ALA A 180 13.46 -7.06 -7.55
C ALA A 180 14.38 -7.95 -8.40
N LEU A 181 15.22 -8.75 -7.77
CA LEU A 181 16.11 -9.68 -8.46
C LEU A 181 15.32 -10.72 -9.27
N LEU A 182 14.32 -11.34 -8.66
CA LEU A 182 13.44 -12.30 -9.33
C LEU A 182 12.65 -11.63 -10.47
N GLY A 183 12.08 -10.46 -10.23
CA GLY A 183 11.35 -9.69 -11.24
C GLY A 183 12.23 -9.25 -12.41
N PHE A 184 13.50 -8.93 -12.15
CA PHE A 184 14.44 -8.55 -13.21
C PHE A 184 14.83 -9.75 -14.08
N ILE A 185 15.18 -10.89 -13.47
CA ILE A 185 15.61 -12.11 -14.18
C ILE A 185 14.46 -12.71 -14.96
N PHE A 186 13.30 -12.85 -14.31
CA PHE A 186 12.14 -13.55 -14.88
C PHE A 186 11.10 -12.60 -15.50
N SER A 187 11.46 -11.34 -15.79
CA SER A 187 10.53 -10.32 -16.29
C SER A 187 9.66 -10.80 -17.47
N THR A 188 10.26 -11.42 -18.46
CA THR A 188 9.57 -11.94 -19.65
C THR A 188 8.58 -13.06 -19.29
N SER A 189 9.02 -14.04 -18.49
CA SER A 189 8.17 -15.15 -18.07
C SER A 189 7.02 -14.70 -17.16
N ILE A 190 7.26 -13.71 -16.29
CA ILE A 190 6.22 -13.16 -15.41
C ILE A 190 5.13 -12.47 -16.25
N ILE A 191 5.50 -11.64 -17.23
CA ILE A 191 4.52 -10.96 -18.08
C ILE A 191 3.75 -11.96 -18.95
N SER A 192 4.43 -12.98 -19.54
CA SER A 192 3.76 -13.99 -20.37
C SER A 192 2.73 -14.83 -19.63
N ILE A 193 2.88 -15.03 -18.31
CA ILE A 193 1.85 -15.69 -17.47
C ILE A 193 0.52 -14.92 -17.49
N PHE A 194 0.58 -13.59 -17.54
CA PHE A 194 -0.63 -12.76 -17.55
C PHE A 194 -1.23 -12.62 -18.96
N ARG A 195 -0.38 -12.52 -19.97
CA ARG A 195 -0.80 -12.40 -21.36
C ARG A 195 0.31 -12.88 -22.31
N ASP A 196 -0.01 -13.89 -23.08
CA ASP A 196 0.88 -14.48 -24.09
C ASP A 196 0.69 -13.76 -25.43
N ASP A 197 1.17 -12.52 -25.51
CA ASP A 197 1.16 -11.65 -26.70
C ASP A 197 2.55 -11.02 -26.82
N ALA A 198 3.24 -11.29 -27.92
CA ALA A 198 4.62 -10.87 -28.11
C ALA A 198 4.81 -9.34 -27.96
N ALA A 199 3.86 -8.53 -28.42
CA ALA A 199 3.93 -7.07 -28.31
C ALA A 199 3.78 -6.62 -26.85
N VAL A 200 2.85 -7.23 -26.10
CA VAL A 200 2.63 -6.93 -24.66
C VAL A 200 3.82 -7.39 -23.83
N VAL A 201 4.38 -8.57 -24.13
CA VAL A 201 5.54 -9.11 -23.42
C VAL A 201 6.78 -8.25 -23.68
N ALA A 202 6.98 -7.76 -24.90
CA ALA A 202 8.11 -6.87 -25.22
C ALA A 202 8.08 -5.60 -24.38
N VAL A 203 6.95 -4.88 -24.35
CA VAL A 203 6.80 -3.64 -23.56
C VAL A 203 6.82 -3.94 -22.06
N GLY A 204 6.00 -4.89 -21.60
CA GLY A 204 5.84 -5.20 -20.18
C GLY A 204 7.13 -5.68 -19.52
N SER A 205 7.97 -6.47 -20.23
CA SER A 205 9.24 -6.96 -19.68
C SER A 205 10.26 -5.84 -19.46
N VAL A 206 10.33 -4.87 -20.37
CA VAL A 206 11.21 -3.70 -20.24
C VAL A 206 10.71 -2.81 -19.11
N ALA A 207 9.42 -2.50 -19.09
CA ALA A 207 8.79 -1.71 -18.03
C ALA A 207 8.97 -2.34 -16.63
N LEU A 208 8.81 -3.68 -16.54
CA LEU A 208 9.01 -4.39 -15.28
C LEU A 208 10.46 -4.31 -14.81
N ARG A 209 11.44 -4.46 -15.70
CA ARG A 209 12.86 -4.33 -15.36
C ARG A 209 13.20 -2.95 -14.80
N TRP A 210 12.69 -1.88 -15.40
CA TRP A 210 12.86 -0.53 -14.84
C TRP A 210 12.17 -0.37 -13.49
N GLN A 211 10.94 -0.86 -13.37
CA GLN A 211 10.16 -0.74 -12.15
C GLN A 211 10.81 -1.44 -10.95
N VAL A 212 11.32 -2.67 -11.13
CA VAL A 212 11.89 -3.44 -10.01
C VAL A 212 13.18 -2.84 -9.46
N LEU A 213 13.91 -2.01 -10.23
CA LEU A 213 15.09 -1.31 -9.73
C LEU A 213 14.78 -0.36 -8.58
N SER A 214 13.57 0.19 -8.54
CA SER A 214 13.14 1.07 -7.43
C SER A 214 12.60 0.32 -6.22
N PHE A 215 12.29 -0.97 -6.32
CA PHE A 215 11.66 -1.74 -5.23
C PHE A 215 12.39 -1.62 -3.88
N PRO A 216 13.72 -1.77 -3.79
CA PRO A 216 14.42 -1.66 -2.51
C PRO A 216 14.21 -0.30 -1.82
N LEU A 217 13.96 0.77 -2.59
CA LEU A 217 13.74 2.11 -2.07
C LEU A 217 12.34 2.30 -1.48
N ILE A 218 11.36 1.53 -1.96
CA ILE A 218 9.95 1.64 -1.57
C ILE A 218 9.76 1.38 -0.08
N ALA A 219 10.49 0.42 0.50
CA ALA A 219 10.40 0.12 1.93
C ALA A 219 10.67 1.37 2.78
N SER A 220 11.74 2.09 2.48
CA SER A 220 12.10 3.32 3.20
C SER A 220 11.04 4.41 3.02
N ILE A 221 10.53 4.62 1.81
CA ILE A 221 9.50 5.63 1.52
C ILE A 221 8.22 5.35 2.33
N VAL A 222 7.72 4.10 2.29
CA VAL A 222 6.48 3.71 2.96
C VAL A 222 6.60 3.77 4.47
N LEU A 223 7.68 3.20 5.02
CA LEU A 223 7.89 3.17 6.47
C LEU A 223 8.15 4.57 7.05
N THR A 224 8.87 5.44 6.33
CA THR A 224 9.01 6.85 6.72
C THR A 224 7.67 7.56 6.73
N ASN A 225 6.85 7.36 5.70
CA ASN A 225 5.51 7.95 5.65
C ASN A 225 4.66 7.49 6.85
N MET A 226 4.64 6.20 7.16
CA MET A 226 3.89 5.64 8.27
C MET A 226 4.44 6.09 9.64
N LEU A 227 5.77 6.20 9.80
CA LEU A 227 6.39 6.78 10.98
C LEU A 227 5.89 8.22 11.19
N MET A 228 5.96 9.06 10.15
CA MET A 228 5.53 10.46 10.25
C MET A 228 4.04 10.62 10.59
N GLN A 229 3.19 9.71 10.08
CA GLN A 229 1.77 9.65 10.47
C GLN A 229 1.63 9.32 11.96
N THR A 230 2.34 8.31 12.45
CA THR A 230 2.22 7.83 13.83
C THR A 230 2.74 8.85 14.85
N ILE A 231 3.83 9.57 14.55
CA ILE A 231 4.38 10.62 15.42
C ILE A 231 3.66 11.97 15.27
N ARG A 232 2.49 11.99 14.62
CA ARG A 232 1.63 13.16 14.41
C ARG A 232 2.33 14.35 13.70
N LYS A 233 3.11 14.05 12.65
CA LYS A 233 3.67 15.06 11.74
C LYS A 233 2.99 14.99 10.37
N PRO A 234 1.70 15.38 10.25
CA PRO A 234 0.90 15.14 9.04
C PRO A 234 1.42 15.88 7.82
N VAL A 235 2.00 17.07 7.98
CA VAL A 235 2.55 17.84 6.85
C VAL A 235 3.70 17.07 6.18
N ARG A 236 4.65 16.55 6.97
CA ARG A 236 5.76 15.75 6.44
C ARG A 236 5.27 14.43 5.85
N ALA A 237 4.31 13.78 6.51
CA ALA A 237 3.68 12.59 5.99
C ALA A 237 2.99 12.84 4.65
N ASN A 238 2.28 13.98 4.49
CA ASN A 238 1.65 14.37 3.23
C ASN A 238 2.67 14.62 2.12
N ILE A 239 3.78 15.30 2.40
CA ILE A 239 4.84 15.54 1.43
C ILE A 239 5.39 14.21 0.92
N VAL A 240 5.74 13.29 1.80
CA VAL A 240 6.26 11.97 1.42
C VAL A 240 5.20 11.14 0.67
N ALA A 241 3.93 11.20 1.10
CA ALA A 241 2.83 10.51 0.42
C ALA A 241 2.60 11.05 -0.99
N ALA A 242 2.62 12.39 -1.14
CA ALA A 242 2.39 13.06 -2.42
C ALA A 242 3.60 12.95 -3.36
N ALA A 243 4.81 12.84 -2.83
CA ALA A 243 6.04 12.82 -3.61
C ALA A 243 6.01 11.70 -4.66
N ARG A 244 5.66 10.48 -4.25
CA ARG A 244 5.73 9.29 -5.09
C ARG A 244 4.75 9.31 -6.26
N SER A 245 3.48 9.57 -6.01
CA SER A 245 2.40 9.43 -7.01
C SER A 245 1.93 10.77 -7.58
N GLY A 246 2.29 11.89 -6.94
CA GLY A 246 1.86 13.22 -7.35
C GLY A 246 3.01 14.10 -7.80
N LEU A 247 3.82 14.56 -6.82
CA LEU A 247 4.79 15.63 -7.05
C LEU A 247 5.84 15.31 -8.12
N PHE A 248 6.35 14.07 -8.12
CA PHE A 248 7.36 13.65 -9.10
C PHE A 248 6.77 12.87 -10.26
N PHE A 249 5.84 11.95 -10.00
CA PHE A 249 5.30 11.11 -11.05
C PHE A 249 4.54 11.90 -12.12
N ILE A 250 3.65 12.82 -11.71
CA ILE A 250 2.82 13.56 -12.66
C ILE A 250 3.66 14.42 -13.62
N PRO A 251 4.64 15.21 -13.19
CA PRO A 251 5.51 15.91 -14.14
C PRO A 251 6.33 14.97 -15.02
N LEU A 252 6.89 13.91 -14.44
CA LEU A 252 7.75 12.98 -15.17
C LEU A 252 7.01 12.21 -16.25
N ILE A 253 5.72 11.86 -16.05
CA ILE A 253 4.93 11.14 -17.05
C ILE A 253 4.63 11.98 -18.30
N PHE A 254 4.77 13.31 -18.24
CA PHE A 254 4.68 14.19 -19.40
C PHE A 254 6.05 14.51 -19.99
N ILE A 255 7.07 14.68 -19.16
CA ILE A 255 8.42 15.08 -19.60
C ILE A 255 9.17 13.91 -20.23
N LEU A 256 9.23 12.76 -19.56
CA LEU A 256 10.02 11.63 -20.02
C LEU A 256 9.56 11.04 -21.37
N PRO A 257 8.25 10.88 -21.64
CA PRO A 257 7.80 10.41 -22.94
C PRO A 257 8.11 11.37 -24.08
N TYR A 258 8.20 12.67 -23.80
CA TYR A 258 8.58 13.66 -24.82
C TYR A 258 10.01 13.45 -25.32
N PHE A 259 10.95 13.06 -24.44
CA PHE A 259 12.36 12.82 -24.81
C PHE A 259 12.66 11.39 -25.22
N PHE A 260 12.01 10.40 -24.62
CA PHE A 260 12.34 8.98 -24.74
C PHE A 260 11.21 8.12 -25.33
N GLY A 261 10.09 8.73 -25.72
CA GLY A 261 8.94 7.98 -26.24
C GLY A 261 8.39 6.97 -25.22
N LEU A 262 8.10 5.74 -25.68
CA LEU A 262 7.56 4.67 -24.85
C LEU A 262 8.47 4.33 -23.66
N LEU A 263 9.78 4.31 -23.86
CA LEU A 263 10.76 4.05 -22.80
C LEU A 263 10.63 5.07 -21.65
N GLY A 264 10.25 6.32 -21.96
CA GLY A 264 9.97 7.34 -20.96
C GLY A 264 8.77 7.01 -20.08
N VAL A 265 7.72 6.37 -20.62
CA VAL A 265 6.57 5.87 -19.84
C VAL A 265 7.01 4.73 -18.93
N GLU A 266 7.80 3.79 -19.46
CA GLU A 266 8.26 2.59 -18.76
C GLU A 266 9.13 2.91 -17.55
N MET A 267 10.03 3.91 -17.64
CA MET A 267 10.94 4.27 -16.54
C MET A 267 10.42 5.38 -15.62
N CYS A 268 9.27 5.98 -15.93
CA CYS A 268 8.74 7.12 -15.20
C CYS A 268 8.58 6.85 -13.69
N GLN A 269 8.00 5.70 -13.33
CA GLN A 269 7.76 5.36 -11.92
C GLN A 269 9.07 5.12 -11.16
N MET A 270 10.08 4.52 -11.80
CA MET A 270 11.40 4.31 -11.19
C MET A 270 12.04 5.66 -10.82
N TRP A 271 12.03 6.63 -11.72
CA TRP A 271 12.55 7.97 -11.42
C TRP A 271 11.74 8.69 -10.35
N ALA A 272 10.40 8.57 -10.38
CA ALA A 272 9.54 9.12 -9.33
C ALA A 272 9.85 8.52 -7.95
N ASP A 273 10.10 7.21 -7.88
CA ASP A 273 10.48 6.53 -6.64
C ASP A 273 11.87 6.96 -6.15
N CYS A 274 12.85 7.13 -7.04
CA CYS A 274 14.19 7.65 -6.69
C CYS A 274 14.12 9.08 -6.11
N CYS A 275 13.38 9.98 -6.77
CA CYS A 275 13.18 11.33 -6.24
C CYS A 275 12.45 11.34 -4.90
N SER A 276 11.46 10.46 -4.75
CA SER A 276 10.70 10.33 -3.51
C SER A 276 11.55 9.78 -2.36
N PHE A 277 12.47 8.85 -2.66
CA PHE A 277 13.43 8.36 -1.68
C PHE A 277 14.34 9.48 -1.17
N ALA A 278 14.84 10.34 -2.06
CA ALA A 278 15.66 11.49 -1.68
C ALA A 278 14.92 12.47 -0.74
N VAL A 279 13.60 12.58 -0.89
CA VAL A 279 12.75 13.41 0.00
C VAL A 279 12.39 12.68 1.30
N ALA A 280 12.27 11.35 1.26
CA ALA A 280 11.87 10.54 2.42
C ALA A 280 13.02 10.31 3.41
N VAL A 281 14.26 10.30 2.94
CA VAL A 281 15.46 10.15 3.78
C VAL A 281 16.00 11.54 4.09
N PRO A 282 15.74 12.07 5.29
CA PRO A 282 16.28 13.35 5.74
C PRO A 282 17.74 13.24 6.20
#